data_5e5498f7b7214bff47c3861ea9ffbaa9
#
_entry.id   5e5498f7b7214bff47c3861ea9ffbaa9
#
_cell.length_a   1.000
_cell.length_b   1.000
_cell.length_c   1.000
_cell.angle_alpha   90.00
_cell.angle_beta   90.00
_cell.angle_gamma   90.00
#
_symmetry.space_group_name_H-M   'P 1'
#
loop_
_entity.id
_entity.type
_entity.pdbx_description
1 polymer ?
#
loop_
_entity_poly.entity_id
_entity_poly.type
_entity_poly.pdbx_seq_one_letter_code
_entity_poly.pdbx_strand_id
1 'polypeptide(L)'
;MTLVFLLRALGFVADRDILEHIIYDFDDPELMEMVKPSLDEAFVIQEQSVALNFIGSRGAKPGVTKEKRIKYAREILQKETLPHVGVSDFCETRKAYFLGYMVHRLLLAALGRRELDDRDHYGNKRLDLAGPLLAFLFRGLFKNLMKEMRMYAQKFIDKGKDFNLELAIKTKIISDGLKYSLATGNWGDQKKAHQARAGVSQVMMNELSVSRPLIGHFLTILVNLIIPTFRC
;
A
#
# COMPACT_ATOMS: atom_id res chain seq x y z
N MET A 1 16.66 -3.84 -1.17
CA MET A 1 16.43 -2.44 -1.64
C MET A 1 16.54 -1.57 -0.41
N THR A 2 17.52 -0.72 -0.34
CA THR A 2 17.75 0.13 0.81
C THR A 2 16.81 1.35 0.82
N LEU A 3 16.61 1.94 1.98
CA LEU A 3 15.81 3.15 2.16
C LEU A 3 16.34 4.30 1.28
N VAL A 4 17.66 4.45 1.22
CA VAL A 4 18.31 5.52 0.46
C VAL A 4 17.97 5.44 -1.03
N PHE A 5 17.90 4.25 -1.63
CA PHE A 5 17.44 4.11 -3.01
C PHE A 5 16.01 4.63 -3.22
N LEU A 6 15.14 4.40 -2.24
CA LEU A 6 13.76 4.86 -2.32
C LEU A 6 13.68 6.39 -2.22
N LEU A 7 14.44 6.99 -1.30
CA LEU A 7 14.51 8.45 -1.16
C LEU A 7 15.14 9.12 -2.39
N ARG A 8 16.20 8.53 -2.96
CA ARG A 8 16.77 9.00 -4.24
C ARG A 8 15.77 8.89 -5.39
N ALA A 9 14.98 7.83 -5.45
CA ALA A 9 13.93 7.69 -6.46
C ALA A 9 12.81 8.73 -6.29
N LEU A 10 12.52 9.16 -5.06
CA LEU A 10 11.58 10.25 -4.76
C LEU A 10 12.14 11.64 -5.10
N GLY A 11 13.43 11.77 -5.43
CA GLY A 11 14.04 13.01 -5.87
C GLY A 11 15.11 13.60 -4.94
N PHE A 12 15.36 13.00 -3.79
CA PHE A 12 16.39 13.44 -2.83
C PHE A 12 17.72 12.74 -3.12
N VAL A 13 18.55 13.38 -3.92
CA VAL A 13 19.79 12.77 -4.42
C VAL A 13 20.95 12.97 -3.46
N ALA A 14 21.06 14.16 -2.86
CA ALA A 14 22.14 14.49 -1.94
C ALA A 14 21.99 13.75 -0.59
N ASP A 15 23.07 13.19 -0.11
CA ASP A 15 23.08 12.45 1.17
C ASP A 15 22.68 13.33 2.35
N ARG A 16 23.03 14.61 2.31
CA ARG A 16 22.62 15.59 3.29
C ARG A 16 21.10 15.75 3.34
N ASP A 17 20.45 15.90 2.20
CA ASP A 17 19.00 16.03 2.11
C ASP A 17 18.31 14.78 2.64
N ILE A 18 18.86 13.60 2.36
CA ILE A 18 18.36 12.32 2.86
C ILE A 18 18.46 12.27 4.39
N LEU A 19 19.60 12.70 4.93
CA LEU A 19 19.81 12.73 6.38
C LEU A 19 18.87 13.72 7.07
N GLU A 20 18.64 14.90 6.50
CA GLU A 20 17.70 15.90 7.03
C GLU A 20 16.25 15.38 7.14
N HIS A 21 15.87 14.41 6.32
CA HIS A 21 14.55 13.76 6.43
C HIS A 21 14.48 12.71 7.55
N ILE A 22 15.62 12.14 7.95
CA ILE A 22 15.69 11.04 8.93
C ILE A 22 16.12 11.54 10.28
N ILE A 23 17.15 12.38 10.32
CA ILE A 23 17.79 12.87 11.54
C ILE A 23 17.46 14.35 11.70
N TYR A 24 16.76 14.69 12.76
CA TYR A 24 16.36 16.07 13.03
C TYR A 24 17.42 16.83 13.84
N ASP A 25 18.28 16.10 14.55
CA ASP A 25 19.39 16.63 15.32
C ASP A 25 20.70 16.01 14.79
N PHE A 26 21.52 16.84 14.13
CA PHE A 26 22.80 16.41 13.56
C PHE A 26 23.92 16.30 14.60
N ASP A 27 23.71 16.84 15.79
CA ASP A 27 24.68 16.77 16.89
C ASP A 27 24.61 15.40 17.61
N ASP A 28 23.69 14.53 17.23
CA ASP A 28 23.55 13.17 17.76
C ASP A 28 24.42 12.15 17.00
N PRO A 29 25.60 11.77 17.54
CA PRO A 29 26.50 10.85 16.83
C PRO A 29 25.96 9.43 16.72
N GLU A 30 25.13 8.98 17.68
CA GLU A 30 24.60 7.61 17.69
C GLU A 30 23.61 7.39 16.54
N LEU A 31 22.73 8.37 16.29
CA LEU A 31 21.80 8.32 15.16
C LEU A 31 22.53 8.36 13.82
N MET A 32 23.57 9.18 13.71
CA MET A 32 24.38 9.28 12.51
C MET A 32 25.11 7.97 12.21
N GLU A 33 25.69 7.33 13.20
CA GLU A 33 26.39 6.05 13.05
C GLU A 33 25.46 4.95 12.58
N MET A 34 24.23 4.91 13.07
CA MET A 34 23.24 3.90 12.65
C MET A 34 22.77 4.05 11.21
N VAL A 35 22.75 5.26 10.65
CA VAL A 35 22.31 5.48 9.25
C VAL A 35 23.44 5.31 8.25
N LYS A 36 24.69 5.51 8.68
CA LYS A 36 25.89 5.45 7.83
C LYS A 36 25.99 4.18 6.98
N PRO A 37 25.78 2.95 7.48
CA PRO A 37 25.83 1.74 6.65
C PRO A 37 24.84 1.73 5.49
N SER A 38 23.67 2.35 5.68
CA SER A 38 22.65 2.46 4.62
C SER A 38 23.06 3.43 3.52
N LEU A 39 23.81 4.47 3.85
CA LEU A 39 24.39 5.41 2.88
C LEU A 39 25.54 4.75 2.10
N ASP A 40 26.43 4.03 2.78
CA ASP A 40 27.55 3.33 2.18
C ASP A 40 27.07 2.28 1.16
N GLU A 41 26.03 1.50 1.50
CA GLU A 41 25.43 0.52 0.57
C GLU A 41 24.79 1.21 -0.64
N ALA A 42 24.29 2.43 -0.49
CA ALA A 42 23.63 3.18 -1.53
C ALA A 42 24.59 3.97 -2.45
N PHE A 43 25.87 3.97 -2.17
CA PHE A 43 26.87 4.73 -2.95
C PHE A 43 26.85 4.43 -4.45
N VAL A 44 26.49 3.21 -4.84
CA VAL A 44 26.44 2.75 -6.24
C VAL A 44 25.37 3.49 -7.07
N ILE A 45 24.31 3.99 -6.45
CA ILE A 45 23.18 4.63 -7.14
C ILE A 45 23.07 6.09 -6.70
N GLN A 46 23.64 7.00 -7.44
CA GLN A 46 23.67 8.44 -7.11
C GLN A 46 22.66 9.28 -7.89
N GLU A 47 22.06 8.75 -8.96
CA GLU A 47 21.11 9.48 -9.79
C GLU A 47 19.68 8.98 -9.60
N GLN A 48 18.70 9.90 -9.64
CA GLN A 48 17.28 9.57 -9.58
C GLN A 48 16.85 8.62 -10.70
N SER A 49 17.37 8.82 -11.93
CA SER A 49 17.02 8.01 -13.09
C SER A 49 17.46 6.56 -12.93
N VAL A 50 18.62 6.34 -12.31
CA VAL A 50 19.19 5.01 -12.02
C VAL A 50 18.38 4.34 -10.90
N ALA A 51 18.05 5.07 -9.85
CA ALA A 51 17.21 4.57 -8.75
C ALA A 51 15.82 4.14 -9.25
N LEU A 52 15.16 4.95 -10.06
CA LEU A 52 13.88 4.62 -10.68
C LEU A 52 13.97 3.40 -11.60
N ASN A 53 15.02 3.30 -12.43
CA ASN A 53 15.23 2.14 -13.28
C ASN A 53 15.47 0.87 -12.45
N PHE A 54 16.20 0.97 -11.34
CA PHE A 54 16.45 -0.15 -10.43
C PHE A 54 15.13 -0.66 -9.79
N ILE A 55 14.28 0.24 -9.32
CA ILE A 55 12.95 -0.11 -8.79
C ILE A 55 12.08 -0.73 -9.89
N GLY A 56 12.05 -0.11 -11.06
CA GLY A 56 11.25 -0.58 -12.19
C GLY A 56 11.70 -1.94 -12.73
N SER A 57 12.99 -2.26 -12.68
CA SER A 57 13.50 -3.56 -13.14
C SER A 57 13.02 -4.73 -12.29
N ARG A 58 12.73 -4.52 -11.02
CA ARG A 58 12.23 -5.55 -10.10
C ARG A 58 10.73 -5.84 -10.23
N GLY A 59 9.96 -4.88 -10.74
CA GLY A 59 8.50 -5.03 -10.90
C GLY A 59 8.04 -5.21 -12.34
N ALA A 60 8.85 -4.83 -13.32
CA ALA A 60 8.50 -4.93 -14.73
C ALA A 60 8.80 -6.33 -15.30
N LYS A 61 8.03 -6.73 -16.31
CA LYS A 61 8.27 -7.98 -17.04
C LYS A 61 9.63 -7.91 -17.79
N PRO A 62 10.31 -9.07 -17.99
CA PRO A 62 11.52 -9.13 -18.82
C PRO A 62 11.29 -8.53 -20.21
N GLY A 63 12.28 -7.83 -20.76
CA GLY A 63 12.21 -7.26 -22.12
C GLY A 63 11.58 -5.86 -22.22
N VAL A 64 11.20 -5.23 -21.11
CA VAL A 64 10.65 -3.85 -21.11
C VAL A 64 11.79 -2.84 -21.24
N THR A 65 11.61 -1.79 -22.06
CA THR A 65 12.59 -0.71 -22.26
C THR A 65 12.83 0.09 -20.97
N LYS A 66 14.01 0.74 -20.86
CA LYS A 66 14.41 1.56 -19.70
C LYS A 66 13.37 2.64 -19.40
N GLU A 67 12.87 3.34 -20.41
CA GLU A 67 11.88 4.41 -20.26
C GLU A 67 10.56 3.91 -19.67
N LYS A 68 10.06 2.78 -20.15
CA LYS A 68 8.84 2.16 -19.62
C LYS A 68 9.02 1.67 -18.18
N ARG A 69 10.22 1.19 -17.81
CA ARG A 69 10.53 0.81 -16.42
C ARG A 69 10.53 2.02 -15.49
N ILE A 70 11.12 3.14 -15.93
CA ILE A 70 11.13 4.39 -15.16
C ILE A 70 9.71 4.92 -14.97
N LYS A 71 8.91 4.93 -16.04
CA LYS A 71 7.50 5.35 -15.96
C LYS A 71 6.70 4.47 -14.99
N TYR A 72 6.86 3.16 -15.07
CA TYR A 72 6.23 2.20 -14.18
C TYR A 72 6.65 2.43 -12.71
N ALA A 73 7.94 2.67 -12.46
CA ALA A 73 8.44 2.98 -11.12
C ALA A 73 7.81 4.26 -10.55
N ARG A 74 7.69 5.32 -11.34
CA ARG A 74 7.01 6.56 -10.93
C ARG A 74 5.54 6.31 -10.58
N GLU A 75 4.83 5.55 -11.40
CA GLU A 75 3.42 5.21 -11.14
C GLU A 75 3.24 4.44 -9.82
N ILE A 76 4.14 3.51 -9.50
CA ILE A 76 4.13 2.78 -8.22
C ILE A 76 4.41 3.72 -7.05
N LEU A 77 5.47 4.55 -7.16
CA LEU A 77 5.83 5.49 -6.11
C LEU A 77 4.73 6.52 -5.86
N GLN A 78 4.02 6.93 -6.90
CA GLN A 78 2.92 7.89 -6.79
C GLN A 78 1.64 7.26 -6.22
N LYS A 79 1.20 6.10 -6.76
CA LYS A 79 -0.13 5.54 -6.50
C LYS A 79 -0.16 4.45 -5.44
N GLU A 80 0.88 3.62 -5.37
CA GLU A 80 0.90 2.45 -4.49
C GLU A 80 1.69 2.67 -3.20
N THR A 81 2.77 3.46 -3.26
CA THR A 81 3.59 3.77 -2.08
C THR A 81 2.91 4.85 -1.25
N LEU A 82 2.61 4.55 0.02
CA LEU A 82 2.02 5.48 0.99
C LEU A 82 0.83 6.27 0.43
N PRO A 83 -0.23 5.59 -0.05
CA PRO A 83 -1.36 6.26 -0.72
C PRO A 83 -2.14 7.19 0.23
N HIS A 84 -2.06 6.99 1.53
CA HIS A 84 -2.70 7.82 2.55
C HIS A 84 -2.03 9.20 2.70
N VAL A 85 -0.75 9.34 2.32
CA VAL A 85 -0.02 10.61 2.35
C VAL A 85 -0.38 11.48 1.15
N GLY A 86 -0.61 10.84 -0.01
CA GLY A 86 -1.05 11.50 -1.23
C GLY A 86 -0.87 10.62 -2.46
N VAL A 87 -1.75 10.84 -3.44
CA VAL A 87 -1.74 10.15 -4.75
C VAL A 87 -1.63 11.14 -5.89
N SER A 88 -1.80 12.46 -5.61
CA SER A 88 -1.66 13.53 -6.58
C SER A 88 -0.21 13.74 -7.02
N ASP A 89 -0.04 14.52 -8.08
CA ASP A 89 1.29 14.97 -8.49
C ASP A 89 1.92 15.85 -7.40
N PHE A 90 3.25 15.82 -7.31
CA PHE A 90 4.06 16.59 -6.34
C PHE A 90 3.87 16.19 -4.86
N CYS A 91 3.52 14.93 -4.58
CA CYS A 91 3.47 14.44 -3.20
C CYS A 91 4.75 13.71 -2.74
N GLU A 92 5.77 13.67 -3.58
CA GLU A 92 7.05 12.97 -3.32
C GLU A 92 7.72 13.47 -2.03
N THR A 93 7.74 14.78 -1.83
CA THR A 93 8.34 15.41 -0.63
C THR A 93 7.62 14.96 0.65
N ARG A 94 6.29 14.95 0.64
CA ARG A 94 5.50 14.49 1.80
C ARG A 94 5.76 13.01 2.11
N LYS A 95 5.89 12.18 1.06
CA LYS A 95 6.22 10.75 1.21
C LYS A 95 7.62 10.55 1.78
N ALA A 96 8.59 11.35 1.34
CA ALA A 96 9.94 11.30 1.86
C ALA A 96 9.99 11.68 3.35
N TYR A 97 9.32 12.75 3.76
CA TYR A 97 9.21 13.12 5.17
C TYR A 97 8.53 12.04 6.00
N PHE A 98 7.47 11.44 5.50
CA PHE A 98 6.78 10.37 6.22
C PHE A 98 7.66 9.12 6.37
N LEU A 99 8.40 8.74 5.33
CA LEU A 99 9.38 7.66 5.38
C LEU A 99 10.51 7.98 6.37
N GLY A 100 11.06 9.18 6.28
CA GLY A 100 12.08 9.64 7.21
C GLY A 100 11.61 9.58 8.66
N TYR A 101 10.39 10.05 8.94
CA TYR A 101 9.78 9.96 10.25
C TYR A 101 9.63 8.51 10.76
N MET A 102 9.21 7.60 9.90
CA MET A 102 9.11 6.18 10.27
C MET A 102 10.47 5.60 10.65
N VAL A 103 11.51 5.95 9.88
CA VAL A 103 12.88 5.48 10.15
C VAL A 103 13.44 6.14 11.42
N HIS A 104 13.23 7.43 11.61
CA HIS A 104 13.60 8.13 12.84
C HIS A 104 13.04 7.45 14.08
N ARG A 105 11.74 7.12 14.06
CA ARG A 105 11.11 6.39 15.18
C ARG A 105 11.71 5.01 15.40
N LEU A 106 12.06 4.31 14.30
CA LEU A 106 12.73 3.01 14.38
C LEU A 106 14.11 3.12 15.03
N LEU A 107 14.89 4.14 14.64
CA LEU A 107 16.20 4.40 15.20
C LEU A 107 16.13 4.76 16.71
N LEU A 108 15.17 5.59 17.11
CA LEU A 108 14.93 5.89 18.53
C LEU A 108 14.58 4.64 19.34
N ALA A 109 13.77 3.73 18.76
CA ALA A 109 13.45 2.47 19.43
C ALA A 109 14.67 1.54 19.52
N ALA A 110 15.51 1.50 18.47
CA ALA A 110 16.73 0.70 18.46
C ALA A 110 17.77 1.19 19.49
N LEU A 111 17.84 2.49 19.71
CA LEU A 111 18.70 3.09 20.75
C LEU A 111 18.09 3.04 22.17
N GLY A 112 16.91 2.44 22.32
CA GLY A 112 16.24 2.37 23.62
C GLY A 112 15.68 3.71 24.14
N ARG A 113 15.67 4.75 23.30
CA ARG A 113 15.13 6.09 23.63
C ARG A 113 13.61 6.17 23.53
N ARG A 114 13.00 5.10 23.00
CA ARG A 114 11.56 4.92 22.86
C ARG A 114 11.18 3.48 23.17
N GLU A 115 10.05 3.30 23.83
CA GLU A 115 9.48 1.97 24.06
C GLU A 115 8.94 1.37 22.77
N LEU A 116 9.02 0.04 22.67
CA LEU A 116 8.42 -0.73 21.56
C LEU A 116 6.90 -0.76 21.70
N ASP A 117 6.21 -0.55 20.59
CA ASP A 117 4.77 -0.70 20.54
C ASP A 117 4.38 -2.19 20.64
N ASP A 118 3.41 -2.51 21.50
CA ASP A 118 2.85 -3.86 21.59
C ASP A 118 1.94 -4.14 20.40
N ARG A 119 2.37 -5.04 19.51
CA ARG A 119 1.59 -5.45 18.32
C ARG A 119 0.41 -6.35 18.68
N ASP A 120 0.44 -7.00 19.83
CA ASP A 120 -0.61 -7.92 20.26
C ASP A 120 -1.71 -7.23 21.06
N HIS A 121 -1.47 -5.98 21.48
CA HIS A 121 -2.48 -5.17 22.14
C HIS A 121 -3.70 -4.96 21.23
N TYR A 122 -4.90 -5.23 21.73
CA TYR A 122 -6.14 -5.14 20.94
C TYR A 122 -6.43 -3.73 20.42
N GLY A 123 -5.94 -2.68 21.08
CA GLY A 123 -6.02 -1.31 20.59
C GLY A 123 -5.29 -1.07 19.26
N ASN A 124 -4.26 -1.88 18.97
CA ASN A 124 -3.46 -1.79 17.74
C ASN A 124 -4.00 -2.71 16.63
N LYS A 125 -5.08 -3.46 16.89
CA LYS A 125 -5.71 -4.35 15.91
C LYS A 125 -7.03 -3.76 15.42
N ARG A 126 -7.42 -4.13 14.21
CA ARG A 126 -8.69 -3.75 13.59
C ARG A 126 -9.47 -5.01 13.22
N LEU A 127 -10.77 -4.97 13.44
CA LEU A 127 -11.67 -6.04 13.03
C LEU A 127 -12.40 -5.57 11.77
N ASP A 128 -12.23 -6.32 10.69
CA ASP A 128 -12.97 -6.09 9.46
C ASP A 128 -14.34 -6.78 9.57
N LEU A 129 -15.40 -5.99 9.68
CA LEU A 129 -16.77 -6.47 9.73
C LEU A 129 -17.32 -6.77 8.34
N ALA A 130 -18.47 -7.44 8.30
CA ALA A 130 -19.11 -7.89 7.05
C ALA A 130 -19.35 -6.74 6.07
N GLY A 131 -19.81 -5.58 6.54
CA GLY A 131 -20.09 -4.40 5.72
C GLY A 131 -18.90 -3.92 4.91
N PRO A 132 -17.78 -3.53 5.54
CA PRO A 132 -16.56 -3.12 4.85
C PRO A 132 -15.99 -4.20 3.92
N LEU A 133 -16.02 -5.47 4.32
CA LEU A 133 -15.52 -6.58 3.50
C LEU A 133 -16.37 -6.77 2.23
N LEU A 134 -17.69 -6.80 2.37
CA LEU A 134 -18.60 -6.89 1.21
C LEU A 134 -18.50 -5.66 0.30
N ALA A 135 -18.38 -4.47 0.88
CA ALA A 135 -18.20 -3.25 0.10
C ALA A 135 -16.91 -3.26 -0.72
N PHE A 136 -15.81 -3.74 -0.15
CA PHE A 136 -14.55 -3.91 -0.87
C PHE A 136 -14.68 -4.88 -2.04
N LEU A 137 -15.27 -6.04 -1.79
CA LEU A 137 -15.51 -7.06 -2.82
C LEU A 137 -16.42 -6.54 -3.93
N PHE A 138 -17.55 -5.94 -3.57
CA PHE A 138 -18.51 -5.38 -4.53
C PHE A 138 -17.88 -4.31 -5.41
N ARG A 139 -17.09 -3.38 -4.83
CA ARG A 139 -16.37 -2.36 -5.61
C ARG A 139 -15.41 -2.98 -6.63
N GLY A 140 -14.74 -4.06 -6.27
CA GLY A 140 -13.86 -4.79 -7.19
C GLY A 140 -14.64 -5.40 -8.35
N LEU A 141 -15.74 -6.10 -8.05
CA LEU A 141 -16.60 -6.72 -9.05
C LEU A 141 -17.29 -5.68 -9.96
N PHE A 142 -17.73 -4.57 -9.38
CA PHE A 142 -18.31 -3.46 -10.14
C PHE A 142 -17.30 -2.82 -11.10
N LYS A 143 -16.05 -2.62 -10.66
CA LYS A 143 -14.97 -2.16 -11.56
C LYS A 143 -14.74 -3.13 -12.72
N ASN A 144 -14.81 -4.42 -12.46
CA ASN A 144 -14.69 -5.44 -13.51
C ASN A 144 -15.86 -5.39 -14.48
N LEU A 145 -17.09 -5.23 -14.00
CA LEU A 145 -18.27 -5.03 -14.84
C LEU A 145 -18.11 -3.80 -15.75
N MET A 146 -17.72 -2.65 -15.18
CA MET A 146 -17.50 -1.42 -15.95
C MET A 146 -16.40 -1.58 -17.00
N LYS A 147 -15.34 -2.31 -16.68
CA LYS A 147 -14.27 -2.62 -17.62
C LYS A 147 -14.76 -3.48 -18.78
N GLU A 148 -15.54 -4.52 -18.49
CA GLU A 148 -16.13 -5.39 -19.52
C GLU A 148 -17.10 -4.62 -20.42
N MET A 149 -17.97 -3.78 -19.85
CA MET A 149 -18.85 -2.90 -20.61
C MET A 149 -18.08 -1.98 -21.56
N ARG A 150 -17.01 -1.36 -21.05
CA ARG A 150 -16.17 -0.47 -21.87
C ARG A 150 -15.51 -1.24 -23.02
N MET A 151 -14.96 -2.41 -22.75
CA MET A 151 -14.35 -3.25 -23.79
C MET A 151 -15.37 -3.71 -24.83
N TYR A 152 -16.59 -4.02 -24.40
CA TYR A 152 -17.68 -4.39 -25.30
C TYR A 152 -18.08 -3.20 -26.19
N ALA A 153 -18.32 -2.02 -25.60
CA ALA A 153 -18.64 -0.80 -26.34
C ALA A 153 -17.57 -0.46 -27.37
N GLN A 154 -16.28 -0.49 -26.96
CA GLN A 154 -15.17 -0.20 -27.87
C GLN A 154 -15.15 -1.13 -29.08
N LYS A 155 -15.38 -2.42 -28.88
CA LYS A 155 -15.45 -3.40 -30.00
C LYS A 155 -16.56 -3.10 -31.01
N PHE A 156 -17.68 -2.53 -30.57
CA PHE A 156 -18.79 -2.17 -31.45
C PHE A 156 -18.50 -0.87 -32.21
N ILE A 157 -17.92 0.11 -31.52
CA ILE A 157 -17.49 1.38 -32.14
C ILE A 157 -16.44 1.09 -33.23
N ASP A 158 -15.42 0.27 -32.91
CA ASP A 158 -14.36 -0.09 -33.85
C ASP A 158 -14.89 -0.83 -35.11
N LYS A 159 -16.04 -1.51 -34.97
CA LYS A 159 -16.70 -2.21 -36.09
C LYS A 159 -17.79 -1.38 -36.80
N GLY A 160 -18.06 -0.18 -36.36
CA GLY A 160 -19.10 0.70 -36.91
C GLY A 160 -20.52 0.10 -36.77
N LYS A 161 -20.77 -0.69 -35.71
CA LYS A 161 -22.07 -1.30 -35.43
C LYS A 161 -22.78 -0.61 -34.27
N ASP A 162 -24.11 -0.66 -34.30
CA ASP A 162 -24.92 -0.14 -33.21
C ASP A 162 -24.66 -0.85 -31.90
N PHE A 163 -24.59 -0.07 -30.82
CA PHE A 163 -24.31 -0.53 -29.48
C PHE A 163 -25.62 -0.75 -28.72
N ASN A 164 -25.81 -1.98 -28.19
CA ASN A 164 -26.92 -2.29 -27.29
C ASN A 164 -26.40 -2.36 -25.84
N LEU A 165 -26.92 -1.47 -25.00
CA LEU A 165 -26.52 -1.35 -23.58
C LEU A 165 -26.93 -2.59 -22.77
N GLU A 166 -28.09 -3.17 -23.02
CA GLU A 166 -28.58 -4.33 -22.26
C GLU A 166 -27.68 -5.54 -22.44
N LEU A 167 -27.16 -5.76 -23.64
CA LEU A 167 -26.21 -6.85 -23.92
C LEU A 167 -24.81 -6.58 -23.35
N ALA A 168 -24.48 -5.33 -23.11
CA ALA A 168 -23.20 -4.94 -22.51
C ALA A 168 -23.16 -5.22 -21.00
N ILE A 169 -24.30 -5.18 -20.32
CA ILE A 169 -24.40 -5.36 -18.87
C ILE A 169 -24.46 -6.85 -18.53
N LYS A 170 -23.30 -7.41 -18.17
CA LYS A 170 -23.19 -8.82 -17.74
C LYS A 170 -23.38 -8.94 -16.22
N THR A 171 -24.60 -9.02 -15.75
CA THR A 171 -24.94 -9.11 -14.30
C THR A 171 -24.29 -10.31 -13.61
N LYS A 172 -24.02 -11.39 -14.32
CA LYS A 172 -23.35 -12.61 -13.81
C LYS A 172 -21.97 -12.32 -13.21
N ILE A 173 -21.27 -11.29 -13.65
CA ILE A 173 -19.95 -10.91 -13.11
C ILE A 173 -20.05 -10.61 -11.61
N ILE A 174 -21.09 -9.91 -11.19
CA ILE A 174 -21.31 -9.59 -9.77
C ILE A 174 -21.80 -10.83 -9.02
N SER A 175 -22.84 -11.50 -9.52
CA SER A 175 -23.46 -12.63 -8.84
C SER A 175 -22.50 -13.81 -8.66
N ASP A 176 -21.78 -14.18 -9.72
CA ASP A 176 -20.83 -15.30 -9.67
C ASP A 176 -19.59 -14.95 -8.86
N GLY A 177 -19.13 -13.70 -8.94
CA GLY A 177 -18.01 -13.21 -8.13
C GLY A 177 -18.31 -13.22 -6.63
N LEU A 178 -19.51 -12.77 -6.23
CA LEU A 178 -19.96 -12.82 -4.84
C LEU A 178 -20.11 -14.26 -4.36
N LYS A 179 -20.79 -15.13 -5.13
CA LYS A 179 -20.93 -16.55 -4.79
C LYS A 179 -19.59 -17.24 -4.61
N TYR A 180 -18.64 -17.00 -5.53
CA TYR A 180 -17.31 -17.58 -5.47
C TYR A 180 -16.57 -17.15 -4.21
N SER A 181 -16.53 -15.84 -3.92
CA SER A 181 -15.81 -15.32 -2.77
C SER A 181 -16.39 -15.79 -1.43
N LEU A 182 -17.72 -15.86 -1.32
CA LEU A 182 -18.40 -16.35 -0.13
C LEU A 182 -18.22 -17.87 0.07
N ALA A 183 -18.20 -18.63 -1.01
CA ALA A 183 -18.06 -20.08 -0.93
C ALA A 183 -16.62 -20.53 -0.64
N THR A 184 -15.62 -19.84 -1.20
CA THR A 184 -14.21 -20.26 -1.11
C THR A 184 -13.41 -19.52 -0.06
N GLY A 185 -13.90 -18.39 0.46
CA GLY A 185 -13.15 -17.49 1.34
C GLY A 185 -12.04 -16.70 0.63
N ASN A 186 -11.88 -16.84 -0.69
CA ASN A 186 -10.95 -16.05 -1.48
C ASN A 186 -11.51 -14.64 -1.70
N TRP A 187 -10.98 -13.67 -0.95
CA TRP A 187 -11.54 -12.32 -0.94
C TRP A 187 -10.76 -11.38 -1.84
N GLY A 188 -11.35 -10.98 -2.97
CA GLY A 188 -10.75 -10.04 -3.89
C GLY A 188 -10.53 -10.57 -5.30
N ASP A 189 -9.58 -9.98 -6.02
CA ASP A 189 -9.32 -10.27 -7.43
C ASP A 189 -8.73 -11.68 -7.61
N GLN A 190 -9.44 -12.56 -8.31
CA GLN A 190 -9.03 -13.96 -8.55
C GLN A 190 -7.63 -14.08 -9.15
N LYS A 191 -7.22 -13.11 -9.98
CA LYS A 191 -5.87 -13.07 -10.57
C LYS A 191 -4.76 -12.76 -9.58
N LYS A 192 -5.08 -12.06 -8.50
CA LYS A 192 -4.15 -11.71 -7.41
C LYS A 192 -4.21 -12.70 -6.26
N ALA A 193 -5.30 -13.45 -6.10
CA ALA A 193 -5.48 -14.43 -5.03
C ALA A 193 -4.44 -15.57 -5.06
N HIS A 194 -3.93 -15.92 -6.24
CA HIS A 194 -2.83 -16.90 -6.37
C HIS A 194 -1.47 -16.35 -5.92
N GLN A 195 -1.28 -15.04 -5.89
CA GLN A 195 -0.03 -14.39 -5.48
C GLN A 195 -0.03 -13.88 -4.04
N ALA A 196 -1.18 -13.50 -3.53
CA ALA A 196 -1.36 -13.07 -2.15
C ALA A 196 -2.29 -14.06 -1.45
N ARG A 197 -1.83 -14.69 -0.37
CA ARG A 197 -2.66 -15.50 0.54
C ARG A 197 -3.63 -14.61 1.33
N ALA A 198 -4.36 -13.74 0.64
CA ALA A 198 -5.38 -12.89 1.22
C ALA A 198 -6.72 -13.65 1.18
N GLY A 199 -6.90 -14.53 2.14
CA GLY A 199 -8.19 -15.17 2.39
C GLY A 199 -8.80 -14.64 3.67
N VAL A 200 -10.12 -14.63 3.75
CA VAL A 200 -10.85 -14.42 5.00
C VAL A 200 -11.03 -15.80 5.62
N SER A 201 -10.45 -16.03 6.80
CA SER A 201 -10.69 -17.26 7.55
C SER A 201 -12.03 -17.17 8.28
N GLN A 202 -12.79 -18.24 8.22
CA GLN A 202 -13.99 -18.38 9.03
C GLN A 202 -13.57 -18.75 10.45
N VAL A 203 -13.99 -17.97 11.43
CA VAL A 203 -13.79 -18.28 12.85
C VAL A 203 -15.08 -18.86 13.41
N MET A 204 -14.99 -19.98 14.10
CA MET A 204 -16.15 -20.50 14.84
C MET A 204 -16.59 -19.46 15.86
N MET A 205 -17.86 -19.06 15.79
CA MET A 205 -18.43 -18.13 16.75
C MET A 205 -18.67 -18.86 18.07
N ASN A 206 -17.80 -18.63 19.03
CA ASN A 206 -18.03 -18.94 20.44
C ASN A 206 -17.92 -17.65 21.25
N GLU A 207 -18.35 -17.67 22.51
CA GLU A 207 -18.30 -16.51 23.39
C GLU A 207 -16.91 -15.88 23.46
N LEU A 208 -15.87 -16.67 23.48
CA LEU A 208 -14.48 -16.21 23.52
C LEU A 208 -14.00 -15.59 22.20
N SER A 209 -14.47 -16.09 21.05
CA SER A 209 -14.08 -15.54 19.76
C SER A 209 -14.84 -14.25 19.40
N VAL A 210 -16.04 -14.06 19.97
CA VAL A 210 -16.85 -12.86 19.76
C VAL A 210 -16.53 -11.77 20.78
N SER A 211 -16.33 -12.13 22.05
CA SER A 211 -16.08 -11.15 23.10
C SER A 211 -14.75 -10.45 22.99
N ARG A 212 -13.67 -11.17 22.67
CA ARG A 212 -12.33 -10.57 22.50
C ARG A 212 -12.27 -9.49 21.41
N PRO A 213 -12.73 -9.72 20.17
CA PRO A 213 -12.77 -8.68 19.15
C PRO A 213 -13.64 -7.48 19.50
N LEU A 214 -14.78 -7.71 20.16
CA LEU A 214 -15.68 -6.63 20.60
C LEU A 214 -15.03 -5.75 21.67
N ILE A 215 -14.35 -6.34 22.65
CA ILE A 215 -13.61 -5.62 23.69
C ILE A 215 -12.47 -4.81 23.05
N GLY A 216 -11.71 -5.39 22.12
CA GLY A 216 -10.66 -4.70 21.38
C GLY A 216 -11.18 -3.53 20.57
N HIS A 217 -12.32 -3.69 19.92
CA HIS A 217 -12.98 -2.62 19.17
C HIS A 217 -13.48 -1.49 20.09
N PHE A 218 -14.06 -1.85 21.22
CA PHE A 218 -14.51 -0.89 22.24
C PHE A 218 -13.34 -0.11 22.85
N LEU A 219 -12.23 -0.78 23.19
CA LEU A 219 -11.00 -0.14 23.65
C LEU A 219 -10.41 0.79 22.58
N THR A 220 -10.46 0.40 21.31
CA THR A 220 -10.01 1.24 20.20
C THR A 220 -10.85 2.49 20.06
N ILE A 221 -12.18 2.40 20.22
CA ILE A 221 -13.08 3.56 20.23
C ILE A 221 -12.78 4.46 21.43
N LEU A 222 -12.58 3.89 22.62
CA LEU A 222 -12.27 4.64 23.83
C LEU A 222 -10.91 5.35 23.72
N VAL A 223 -9.88 4.67 23.22
CA VAL A 223 -8.56 5.25 22.97
C VAL A 223 -8.64 6.37 21.93
N ASN A 224 -9.39 6.18 20.84
CA ASN A 224 -9.58 7.22 19.82
C ASN A 224 -10.42 8.42 20.31
N LEU A 225 -11.25 8.25 21.35
CA LEU A 225 -11.98 9.33 22.00
C LEU A 225 -11.13 10.11 23.00
N ILE A 226 -10.21 9.42 23.69
CA ILE A 226 -9.35 10.01 24.73
C ILE A 226 -8.09 10.62 24.14
N ILE A 227 -7.57 10.04 23.06
CA ILE A 227 -6.38 10.53 22.36
C ILE A 227 -6.81 10.96 20.95
N PRO A 228 -7.07 12.26 20.71
CA PRO A 228 -7.28 12.75 19.35
C PRO A 228 -5.94 12.79 18.63
N THR A 229 -5.40 11.64 18.24
CA THR A 229 -4.10 11.60 17.60
C THR A 229 -3.97 10.43 16.65
N PHE A 230 -3.54 10.80 15.45
CA PHE A 230 -2.96 9.93 14.43
C PHE A 230 -3.86 8.80 13.90
N ARG A 231 -4.87 9.21 13.14
CA ARG A 231 -5.27 8.38 12.01
C ARG A 231 -4.09 8.40 11.00
N CYS A 232 -3.29 7.37 11.02
CA CYS A 232 -2.51 6.96 9.86
C CYS A 232 -3.40 6.20 8.89
#